data_bcaba4914861f6e79ff50a40b771a000
#
_entry.id   bcaba4914861f6e79ff50a40b771a000
#
_cell.length_a   1.000
_cell.length_b   1.000
_cell.length_c   1.000
_cell.angle_alpha   90.00
_cell.angle_beta   90.00
_cell.angle_gamma   90.00
#
_symmetry.space_group_name_H-M   'P 1'
#
loop_
_entity.id
_entity.type
_entity.pdbx_description
1 polymer ?
#
loop_
_entity_poly.entity_id
_entity_poly.type
_entity_poly.pdbx_seq_one_letter_code
_entity_poly.pdbx_strand_id
1 'polypeptide(L)'
;MTVRNRIKKSFAFVLIGVLMVVSACSNNTTNEPAKEAGNNKKVVNIGVTYSPGSLNPLSPVGQVSSYVAGLMFPPLVELDEDLKFKPMLADSIETKDNTTFTVKLNQNAKWTDGNPVTADDVIFTLKLMTNPKVASNFAYMFAILDGLDDFGYLPEGAADITGVTKVDEHTLELKTKAPTTLNIFQDTVGRYLLTLPQAALKDIAPESINKSEFMQKFPVTNGPFKLVSYDRDHYVQMEANKDYFKGAPKLEQLNFKVLQGAAISTQLQSGEIDMNIPSFGVIPIQDYDTIKALDHITTIEGPSIATQLMYINEKVIPDAKQRQAISYAMNRELIVSKLLKGSGEVVDGFLTSYSPYVDPNVKPVAYDPEKAKALLQESGWDAGKTITLSVLSGDSTLEQAANILAENLKAVGVNVKIQMADLATLIDKLIKMDYDLGILTVSLSPVNPLPDVAYFLQEGNPNGYSNKAVEEIITALKAETDEAKITTLYSELQKIVAQDVPMPSIYSTRALGAINNKVIGAKTKDFGMFINVNEWDVK
;
A
#
# COMPACT_ATOMS: atom_id res chain seq x y z
N MET A 1 51.96 23.36 20.21
CA MET A 1 52.42 24.70 19.79
C MET A 1 51.21 25.42 19.22
N THR A 2 50.55 26.23 20.08
CA THR A 2 50.61 27.69 20.16
C THR A 2 50.23 28.33 18.81
N VAL A 3 49.17 29.09 18.68
CA VAL A 3 48.77 30.39 19.25
C VAL A 3 47.29 30.59 18.86
N ARG A 4 46.34 30.69 19.64
CA ARG A 4 45.78 31.58 20.66
C ARG A 4 45.74 33.07 20.27
N ASN A 5 44.50 33.56 20.19
CA ASN A 5 43.98 34.84 20.66
C ASN A 5 43.91 36.05 19.75
N ARG A 6 42.74 36.62 19.87
CA ARG A 6 42.34 38.06 20.05
C ARG A 6 41.56 38.58 18.82
N ILE A 7 40.47 39.30 18.89
CA ILE A 7 40.05 40.32 19.87
C ILE A 7 38.55 40.55 19.78
N LYS A 8 37.97 40.82 20.92
CA LYS A 8 36.61 41.31 21.20
C LYS A 8 36.46 42.80 20.86
N LYS A 9 35.15 43.21 20.87
CA LYS A 9 34.61 44.58 21.08
C LYS A 9 34.29 45.34 19.78
N SER A 10 33.22 46.11 19.62
CA SER A 10 32.25 46.68 20.56
C SER A 10 31.16 47.44 19.82
N PHE A 11 29.99 47.61 20.45
CA PHE A 11 29.06 48.73 20.51
C PHE A 11 28.19 49.01 19.28
N ALA A 12 26.92 48.94 19.34
CA ALA A 12 25.84 49.58 20.13
C ALA A 12 25.42 50.97 19.60
N PHE A 13 24.10 51.11 19.45
CA PHE A 13 23.28 52.32 19.37
C PHE A 13 23.35 53.19 18.11
N VAL A 14 22.20 53.34 17.39
CA VAL A 14 21.42 54.60 17.43
C VAL A 14 20.00 54.33 16.96
N LEU A 15 19.04 54.56 17.83
CA LEU A 15 17.64 54.85 17.62
C LEU A 15 17.51 56.33 17.31
N ILE A 16 16.84 56.75 16.24
CA ILE A 16 16.10 58.01 16.17
C ILE A 16 15.10 57.93 15.02
N GLY A 17 13.85 58.14 15.36
CA GLY A 17 12.70 58.22 14.51
C GLY A 17 12.58 59.59 13.80
N VAL A 18 11.85 59.54 12.72
CA VAL A 18 11.20 60.77 12.22
C VAL A 18 9.77 60.40 11.82
N LEU A 19 8.83 60.87 12.63
CA LEU A 19 7.45 61.11 12.25
C LEU A 19 7.43 62.37 11.38
N MET A 20 6.86 62.31 10.17
CA MET A 20 6.26 63.49 9.56
C MET A 20 4.92 63.17 8.98
N VAL A 21 3.94 63.78 9.59
CA VAL A 21 2.56 63.96 9.17
C VAL A 21 2.51 64.95 8.01
N VAL A 22 1.81 64.58 6.94
CA VAL A 22 1.22 65.59 6.04
C VAL A 22 -0.24 65.21 5.83
N SER A 23 -1.10 66.08 6.30
CA SER A 23 -2.54 66.06 6.16
C SER A 23 -2.99 66.73 4.86
N ALA A 24 -4.16 66.29 4.43
CA ALA A 24 -5.19 66.99 3.64
C ALA A 24 -5.09 66.89 2.11
N CYS A 25 -6.06 66.33 1.44
CA CYS A 25 -7.37 66.90 1.19
C CYS A 25 -8.37 65.87 0.71
N SER A 26 -9.57 66.03 1.17
CA SER A 26 -10.78 65.28 0.87
C SER A 26 -11.16 65.31 -0.59
N ASN A 27 -11.61 64.15 -1.09
CA ASN A 27 -12.79 64.10 -1.94
C ASN A 27 -13.55 62.79 -1.68
N ASN A 28 -14.73 62.93 -1.16
CA ASN A 28 -15.69 61.85 -0.99
C ASN A 28 -16.07 61.25 -2.35
N THR A 29 -15.66 60.06 -2.61
CA THR A 29 -16.40 59.11 -3.46
C THR A 29 -16.39 57.81 -2.68
N THR A 30 -17.57 57.42 -2.23
CA THR A 30 -17.87 56.13 -1.67
C THR A 30 -17.62 55.06 -2.71
N ASN A 31 -16.41 54.52 -2.74
CA ASN A 31 -16.15 53.23 -3.33
C ASN A 31 -16.18 52.21 -2.16
N GLU A 32 -17.29 51.52 -2.05
CA GLU A 32 -17.29 50.20 -1.41
C GLU A 32 -16.14 49.39 -2.00
N PRO A 33 -15.28 48.74 -1.17
CA PRO A 33 -14.34 47.80 -1.71
C PRO A 33 -15.18 46.73 -2.43
N ALA A 34 -15.00 46.65 -3.74
CA ALA A 34 -15.50 45.49 -4.49
C ALA A 34 -15.00 44.26 -3.71
N LYS A 35 -15.95 43.49 -3.18
CA LYS A 35 -15.65 42.10 -2.79
C LYS A 35 -15.03 41.50 -4.04
N GLU A 36 -13.71 41.26 -4.02
CA GLU A 36 -13.11 40.29 -4.91
C GLU A 36 -14.00 39.06 -4.82
N ALA A 37 -14.67 38.72 -5.87
CA ALA A 37 -15.33 37.44 -6.03
C ALA A 37 -14.18 36.44 -5.94
N GLY A 38 -13.98 35.91 -4.75
CA GLY A 38 -12.99 34.88 -4.50
C GLY A 38 -13.31 33.75 -5.46
N ASN A 39 -12.45 33.57 -6.43
CA ASN A 39 -12.46 32.39 -7.28
C ASN A 39 -12.07 31.24 -6.37
N ASN A 40 -13.04 30.73 -5.60
CA ASN A 40 -12.83 29.59 -4.70
C ASN A 40 -12.59 28.36 -5.57
N LYS A 41 -11.31 28.16 -5.93
CA LYS A 41 -10.92 26.95 -6.63
C LYS A 41 -11.41 25.74 -5.86
N LYS A 42 -12.03 24.80 -6.55
CA LYS A 42 -12.45 23.53 -5.99
C LYS A 42 -11.23 22.62 -5.82
N VAL A 43 -10.66 22.62 -4.63
CA VAL A 43 -9.42 21.91 -4.28
C VAL A 43 -9.69 20.92 -3.17
N VAL A 44 -9.14 19.71 -3.29
CA VAL A 44 -9.05 18.74 -2.20
C VAL A 44 -7.57 18.47 -1.89
N ASN A 45 -7.22 18.60 -0.61
CA ASN A 45 -5.89 18.31 -0.08
C ASN A 45 -5.92 17.01 0.71
N ILE A 46 -5.13 16.03 0.30
CA ILE A 46 -5.02 14.71 0.93
C ILE A 46 -3.73 14.64 1.72
N GLY A 47 -3.83 14.33 3.02
CA GLY A 47 -2.66 14.08 3.87
C GLY A 47 -2.14 12.64 3.70
N VAL A 48 -0.83 12.49 3.49
CA VAL A 48 -0.13 11.22 3.44
C VAL A 48 1.11 11.26 4.33
N THR A 49 1.50 10.09 4.90
CA THR A 49 2.69 9.99 5.78
C THR A 49 3.89 9.39 5.08
N TYR A 50 3.70 8.85 3.88
CA TYR A 50 4.75 8.26 3.07
C TYR A 50 5.02 9.15 1.86
N SER A 51 6.31 9.46 1.67
CA SER A 51 6.77 10.23 0.52
C SER A 51 6.61 9.42 -0.78
N PRO A 52 6.05 9.98 -1.85
CA PRO A 52 6.05 9.34 -3.15
C PRO A 52 7.49 9.28 -3.67
N GLY A 53 8.03 8.04 -3.82
CA GLY A 53 9.42 7.84 -4.20
C GLY A 53 9.70 8.09 -5.67
N SER A 54 8.80 7.65 -6.55
CA SER A 54 8.86 7.82 -8.01
C SER A 54 7.46 7.78 -8.58
N LEU A 55 7.10 8.75 -9.39
CA LEU A 55 5.81 8.81 -10.08
C LEU A 55 5.81 8.08 -11.44
N ASN A 56 6.95 7.47 -11.83
CA ASN A 56 7.08 6.73 -13.07
C ASN A 56 6.11 5.52 -13.09
N PRO A 57 5.13 5.47 -14.00
CA PRO A 57 4.14 4.40 -14.05
C PRO A 57 4.72 3.02 -14.37
N LEU A 58 5.91 2.95 -14.98
CA LEU A 58 6.62 1.68 -15.21
C LEU A 58 7.26 1.12 -13.93
N SER A 59 7.54 1.98 -12.94
CA SER A 59 8.21 1.60 -11.68
C SER A 59 7.89 2.62 -10.59
N PRO A 60 6.62 2.76 -10.17
CA PRO A 60 6.28 3.63 -9.04
C PRO A 60 6.91 3.06 -7.77
N VAL A 61 7.36 3.96 -6.90
CA VAL A 61 7.99 3.59 -5.62
C VAL A 61 7.11 4.06 -4.47
N GLY A 62 6.49 3.10 -3.81
CA GLY A 62 5.53 3.32 -2.73
C GLY A 62 4.09 3.53 -3.21
N GLN A 63 3.13 3.19 -2.35
CA GLN A 63 1.71 3.17 -2.71
C GLN A 63 1.15 4.55 -3.10
N VAL A 64 1.61 5.62 -2.46
CA VAL A 64 1.21 6.99 -2.83
C VAL A 64 1.61 7.31 -4.27
N SER A 65 2.80 6.86 -4.71
CA SER A 65 3.23 6.99 -6.12
C SER A 65 2.31 6.23 -7.07
N SER A 66 1.88 5.02 -6.69
CA SER A 66 0.94 4.22 -7.49
C SER A 66 -0.41 4.92 -7.64
N TYR A 67 -0.93 5.54 -6.59
CA TYR A 67 -2.16 6.33 -6.68
C TYR A 67 -2.02 7.53 -7.62
N VAL A 68 -0.93 8.30 -7.50
CA VAL A 68 -0.67 9.45 -8.38
C VAL A 68 -0.48 9.00 -9.82
N ALA A 69 0.26 7.91 -10.06
CA ALA A 69 0.41 7.33 -11.40
C ALA A 69 -0.93 6.87 -11.98
N GLY A 70 -1.79 6.22 -11.18
CA GLY A 70 -3.13 5.79 -11.59
C GLY A 70 -4.09 6.96 -11.87
N LEU A 71 -3.90 8.11 -11.23
CA LEU A 71 -4.66 9.34 -11.54
C LEU A 71 -4.22 9.97 -12.87
N MET A 72 -2.98 9.75 -13.31
CA MET A 72 -2.47 10.19 -14.62
C MET A 72 -2.72 9.15 -15.71
N PHE A 73 -2.61 7.89 -15.38
CA PHE A 73 -2.70 6.73 -16.27
C PHE A 73 -3.57 5.65 -15.62
N PRO A 74 -4.90 5.67 -15.80
CA PRO A 74 -5.78 4.69 -15.18
C PRO A 74 -5.40 3.26 -15.56
N PRO A 75 -5.44 2.31 -14.61
CA PRO A 75 -5.29 0.88 -14.91
C PRO A 75 -6.46 0.38 -15.77
N LEU A 76 -6.38 -0.85 -16.24
CA LEU A 76 -7.51 -1.46 -16.95
C LEU A 76 -8.73 -1.61 -16.04
N VAL A 77 -8.52 -2.06 -14.82
CA VAL A 77 -9.55 -2.19 -13.77
C VAL A 77 -8.96 -1.79 -12.40
N GLU A 78 -9.82 -1.43 -11.45
CA GLU A 78 -9.42 -1.14 -10.06
C GLU A 78 -10.30 -1.91 -9.07
N LEU A 79 -9.72 -2.32 -7.94
CA LEU A 79 -10.41 -3.02 -6.86
C LEU A 79 -11.12 -2.04 -5.94
N ASP A 80 -12.43 -2.24 -5.69
CA ASP A 80 -13.20 -1.42 -4.75
C ASP A 80 -13.18 -1.96 -3.30
N GLU A 81 -13.87 -1.25 -2.40
CA GLU A 81 -13.97 -1.64 -0.98
C GLU A 81 -14.74 -2.94 -0.73
N ASP A 82 -15.54 -3.40 -1.68
CA ASP A 82 -16.27 -4.67 -1.64
C ASP A 82 -15.47 -5.82 -2.27
N LEU A 83 -14.20 -5.60 -2.57
CA LEU A 83 -13.28 -6.51 -3.27
C LEU A 83 -13.79 -6.93 -4.65
N LYS A 84 -14.44 -6.01 -5.36
CA LYS A 84 -14.92 -6.18 -6.73
C LYS A 84 -14.12 -5.31 -7.68
N PHE A 85 -13.72 -5.87 -8.80
CA PHE A 85 -13.04 -5.10 -9.83
C PHE A 85 -14.03 -4.22 -10.60
N LYS A 86 -13.67 -2.95 -10.72
CA LYS A 86 -14.44 -1.92 -11.45
C LYS A 86 -13.71 -1.54 -12.73
N PRO A 87 -14.43 -1.36 -13.84
CA PRO A 87 -13.91 -0.86 -15.09
C PRO A 87 -13.21 0.50 -14.92
N MET A 88 -11.98 0.63 -15.43
CA MET A 88 -11.25 1.90 -15.50
C MET A 88 -10.96 2.26 -16.95
N LEU A 89 -9.79 1.91 -17.51
CA LEU A 89 -9.51 2.08 -18.94
C LEU A 89 -10.19 1.00 -19.78
N ALA A 90 -10.32 -0.24 -19.28
CA ALA A 90 -11.09 -1.27 -19.93
C ALA A 90 -12.57 -1.19 -19.52
N ASP A 91 -13.47 -1.35 -20.48
CA ASP A 91 -14.91 -1.50 -20.24
C ASP A 91 -15.23 -2.90 -19.72
N SER A 92 -14.52 -3.93 -20.22
CA SER A 92 -14.63 -5.30 -19.73
C SER A 92 -13.33 -6.08 -19.88
N ILE A 93 -13.17 -7.09 -18.98
CA ILE A 93 -12.20 -8.18 -19.10
C ILE A 93 -13.00 -9.48 -18.92
N GLU A 94 -12.98 -10.35 -19.90
CA GLU A 94 -13.79 -11.57 -19.95
C GLU A 94 -12.94 -12.78 -20.31
N THR A 95 -13.30 -13.95 -19.79
CA THR A 95 -12.71 -15.24 -20.20
C THR A 95 -13.78 -16.32 -20.28
N LYS A 96 -13.58 -17.31 -21.15
CA LYS A 96 -14.45 -18.49 -21.27
C LYS A 96 -13.75 -19.77 -20.86
N ASP A 97 -12.43 -19.77 -20.83
CA ASP A 97 -11.57 -20.94 -20.67
C ASP A 97 -10.52 -20.79 -19.56
N ASN A 98 -10.54 -19.66 -18.84
CA ASN A 98 -9.56 -19.30 -17.82
C ASN A 98 -8.10 -19.23 -18.31
N THR A 99 -7.90 -19.20 -19.62
CA THR A 99 -6.57 -19.11 -20.25
C THR A 99 -6.45 -17.95 -21.22
N THR A 100 -7.55 -17.60 -21.90
CA THR A 100 -7.60 -16.48 -22.85
C THR A 100 -8.52 -15.40 -22.29
N PHE A 101 -7.98 -14.20 -22.10
CA PHE A 101 -8.68 -13.06 -21.53
C PHE A 101 -8.88 -12.00 -22.62
N THR A 102 -10.13 -11.71 -22.96
CA THR A 102 -10.48 -10.65 -23.90
C THR A 102 -10.63 -9.34 -23.13
N VAL A 103 -9.81 -8.36 -23.46
CA VAL A 103 -9.82 -7.01 -22.87
C VAL A 103 -10.41 -6.06 -23.90
N LYS A 104 -11.50 -5.36 -23.54
CA LYS A 104 -12.13 -4.32 -24.35
C LYS A 104 -11.88 -2.96 -23.73
N LEU A 105 -11.15 -2.10 -24.43
CA LEU A 105 -10.84 -0.75 -23.99
C LEU A 105 -12.04 0.16 -24.22
N ASN A 106 -12.16 1.20 -23.39
CA ASN A 106 -13.18 2.23 -23.57
C ASN A 106 -12.89 3.04 -24.85
N GLN A 107 -13.81 3.01 -25.79
CA GLN A 107 -13.65 3.65 -27.11
C GLN A 107 -13.61 5.19 -27.05
N ASN A 108 -14.04 5.80 -25.94
CA ASN A 108 -13.98 7.24 -25.74
C ASN A 108 -12.66 7.68 -25.08
N ALA A 109 -11.81 6.73 -24.67
CA ALA A 109 -10.54 7.05 -24.02
C ALA A 109 -9.60 7.77 -24.99
N LYS A 110 -9.08 8.92 -24.55
CA LYS A 110 -8.16 9.76 -25.32
C LYS A 110 -7.00 10.21 -24.45
N TRP A 111 -5.88 10.38 -25.10
CA TRP A 111 -4.75 11.09 -24.56
C TRP A 111 -5.04 12.60 -24.49
N THR A 112 -4.35 13.30 -23.60
CA THR A 112 -4.50 14.77 -23.46
C THR A 112 -4.03 15.57 -24.68
N ASP A 113 -3.37 14.93 -25.64
CA ASP A 113 -3.05 15.49 -26.96
C ASP A 113 -4.17 15.28 -28.01
N GLY A 114 -5.27 14.62 -27.62
CA GLY A 114 -6.46 14.36 -28.44
C GLY A 114 -6.44 13.04 -29.21
N ASN A 115 -5.33 12.32 -29.25
CA ASN A 115 -5.25 11.01 -29.91
C ASN A 115 -6.04 9.95 -29.12
N PRO A 116 -6.64 8.93 -29.79
CA PRO A 116 -7.31 7.84 -29.10
C PRO A 116 -6.31 6.97 -28.33
N VAL A 117 -6.77 6.38 -27.21
CA VAL A 117 -6.05 5.31 -26.55
C VAL A 117 -6.42 3.99 -27.21
N THR A 118 -5.42 3.22 -27.65
CA THR A 118 -5.64 2.02 -28.47
C THR A 118 -4.99 0.77 -27.87
N ALA A 119 -5.33 -0.40 -28.44
CA ALA A 119 -4.69 -1.66 -28.12
C ALA A 119 -3.16 -1.63 -28.39
N ASP A 120 -2.69 -0.83 -29.36
CA ASP A 120 -1.27 -0.68 -29.63
C ASP A 120 -0.53 -0.01 -28.46
N ASP A 121 -1.15 0.98 -27.78
CA ASP A 121 -0.59 1.60 -26.58
C ASP A 121 -0.45 0.60 -25.43
N VAL A 122 -1.47 -0.25 -25.24
CA VAL A 122 -1.48 -1.31 -24.22
C VAL A 122 -0.36 -2.33 -24.50
N ILE A 123 -0.26 -2.83 -25.73
CA ILE A 123 0.77 -3.80 -26.16
C ILE A 123 2.16 -3.20 -26.01
N PHE A 124 2.33 -1.94 -26.43
CA PHE A 124 3.59 -1.20 -26.28
C PHE A 124 4.00 -1.09 -24.80
N THR A 125 3.05 -0.76 -23.92
CA THR A 125 3.30 -0.62 -22.48
C THR A 125 3.67 -1.96 -21.87
N LEU A 126 2.97 -3.05 -22.20
CA LEU A 126 3.33 -4.41 -21.77
C LEU A 126 4.77 -4.76 -22.18
N LYS A 127 5.14 -4.49 -23.43
CA LYS A 127 6.53 -4.72 -23.90
C LYS A 127 7.56 -3.91 -23.13
N LEU A 128 7.24 -2.66 -22.74
CA LEU A 128 8.13 -1.86 -21.89
C LEU A 128 8.25 -2.45 -20.49
N MET A 129 7.13 -2.77 -19.83
CA MET A 129 7.13 -3.28 -18.46
C MET A 129 7.82 -4.64 -18.32
N THR A 130 7.75 -5.46 -19.38
CA THR A 130 8.37 -6.80 -19.41
C THR A 130 9.77 -6.82 -20.03
N ASN A 131 10.28 -5.67 -20.49
CA ASN A 131 11.63 -5.57 -21.04
C ASN A 131 12.66 -5.52 -19.89
N PRO A 132 13.63 -6.48 -19.82
CA PRO A 132 14.63 -6.50 -18.74
C PRO A 132 15.50 -5.24 -18.68
N LYS A 133 15.68 -4.50 -19.80
CA LYS A 133 16.43 -3.24 -19.83
C LYS A 133 15.67 -2.07 -19.19
N VAL A 134 14.35 -2.12 -19.12
CA VAL A 134 13.51 -1.15 -18.39
C VAL A 134 13.59 -1.42 -16.90
N ALA A 135 13.75 -2.68 -16.50
CA ALA A 135 13.82 -3.14 -15.11
C ALA A 135 12.63 -2.65 -14.27
N SER A 136 11.41 -2.84 -14.80
CA SER A 136 10.18 -2.53 -14.07
C SER A 136 10.11 -3.34 -12.78
N ASN A 137 9.80 -2.69 -11.67
CA ASN A 137 9.57 -3.36 -10.39
C ASN A 137 8.24 -4.12 -10.34
N PHE A 138 7.40 -4.00 -11.37
CA PHE A 138 6.13 -4.72 -11.53
C PHE A 138 6.15 -5.78 -12.64
N ALA A 139 7.30 -6.08 -13.24
CA ALA A 139 7.39 -7.10 -14.29
C ALA A 139 6.78 -8.45 -13.83
N TYR A 140 7.04 -8.86 -12.57
CA TYR A 140 6.56 -10.12 -12.01
C TYR A 140 5.02 -10.24 -11.96
N MET A 141 4.28 -9.14 -11.98
CA MET A 141 2.81 -9.16 -12.07
C MET A 141 2.31 -9.71 -13.40
N PHE A 142 3.15 -9.63 -14.43
CA PHE A 142 2.84 -10.14 -15.78
C PHE A 142 3.38 -11.56 -16.02
N ALA A 143 4.06 -12.17 -15.04
CA ALA A 143 4.67 -13.49 -15.15
C ALA A 143 3.69 -14.61 -15.54
N ILE A 144 2.39 -14.40 -15.30
CA ILE A 144 1.32 -15.33 -15.69
C ILE A 144 1.10 -15.38 -17.22
N LEU A 145 1.54 -14.37 -17.99
CA LEU A 145 1.30 -14.30 -19.43
C LEU A 145 2.20 -15.25 -20.21
N ASP A 146 1.63 -15.89 -21.22
CA ASP A 146 2.36 -16.77 -22.13
C ASP A 146 3.42 -15.98 -22.92
N GLY A 147 4.62 -16.54 -23.02
CA GLY A 147 5.77 -15.90 -23.69
C GLY A 147 6.68 -15.06 -22.79
N LEU A 148 6.39 -14.96 -21.48
CA LEU A 148 7.26 -14.32 -20.50
C LEU A 148 7.96 -15.38 -19.64
N ASP A 149 9.07 -15.03 -18.98
CA ASP A 149 9.73 -15.89 -17.99
C ASP A 149 8.99 -15.88 -16.64
N ASP A 150 9.52 -16.59 -15.65
CA ASP A 150 8.89 -16.70 -14.32
C ASP A 150 9.02 -15.42 -13.48
N PHE A 151 9.82 -14.45 -13.93
CA PHE A 151 9.95 -13.12 -13.35
C PHE A 151 9.13 -12.05 -14.09
N GLY A 152 8.40 -12.46 -15.16
CA GLY A 152 7.59 -11.56 -15.99
C GLY A 152 8.38 -10.80 -17.03
N TYR A 153 9.61 -11.23 -17.34
CA TYR A 153 10.41 -10.60 -18.37
C TYR A 153 10.30 -11.33 -19.73
N LEU A 154 10.43 -10.55 -20.78
CA LEU A 154 10.54 -11.07 -22.13
C LEU A 154 11.89 -11.82 -22.29
N PRO A 155 11.87 -13.08 -22.73
CA PRO A 155 13.10 -13.85 -22.93
C PRO A 155 14.07 -13.16 -23.89
N GLU A 156 15.38 -13.40 -23.72
CA GLU A 156 16.41 -12.84 -24.59
C GLU A 156 16.18 -13.23 -26.05
N GLY A 157 16.20 -12.24 -26.95
CA GLY A 157 15.98 -12.42 -28.38
C GLY A 157 14.52 -12.46 -28.82
N ALA A 158 13.55 -12.51 -27.89
CA ALA A 158 12.14 -12.40 -28.24
C ALA A 158 11.76 -10.95 -28.56
N ALA A 159 11.06 -10.75 -29.69
CA ALA A 159 10.60 -9.42 -30.14
C ALA A 159 9.20 -9.09 -29.60
N ASP A 160 8.40 -10.13 -29.34
CA ASP A 160 6.99 -10.02 -28.99
C ASP A 160 6.63 -10.97 -27.85
N ILE A 161 5.55 -10.65 -27.13
CA ILE A 161 4.95 -11.52 -26.12
C ILE A 161 3.95 -12.44 -26.84
N THR A 162 4.23 -13.72 -26.93
CA THR A 162 3.43 -14.68 -27.70
C THR A 162 1.98 -14.78 -27.24
N GLY A 163 1.74 -14.55 -25.95
CA GLY A 163 0.39 -14.52 -25.35
C GLY A 163 -0.42 -13.26 -25.65
N VAL A 164 0.08 -12.30 -26.44
CA VAL A 164 -0.61 -11.03 -26.70
C VAL A 164 -1.04 -10.94 -28.15
N THR A 165 -2.34 -10.79 -28.39
CA THR A 165 -2.91 -10.66 -29.73
C THR A 165 -3.79 -9.42 -29.81
N LYS A 166 -3.53 -8.55 -30.78
CA LYS A 166 -4.43 -7.45 -31.13
C LYS A 166 -5.59 -8.01 -31.98
N VAL A 167 -6.82 -7.83 -31.50
CA VAL A 167 -8.04 -8.23 -32.26
C VAL A 167 -8.51 -7.09 -33.15
N ASP A 168 -8.62 -5.89 -32.57
CA ASP A 168 -8.94 -4.66 -33.27
C ASP A 168 -8.31 -3.44 -32.56
N GLU A 169 -8.74 -2.22 -32.88
CA GLU A 169 -8.17 -0.99 -32.33
C GLU A 169 -8.41 -0.82 -30.82
N HIS A 170 -9.48 -1.43 -30.28
CA HIS A 170 -9.84 -1.33 -28.88
C HIS A 170 -9.99 -2.68 -28.19
N THR A 171 -9.67 -3.77 -28.86
CA THR A 171 -9.78 -5.14 -28.32
C THR A 171 -8.47 -5.90 -28.46
N LEU A 172 -8.05 -6.51 -27.36
CA LEU A 172 -6.90 -7.41 -27.34
C LEU A 172 -7.23 -8.70 -26.58
N GLU A 173 -6.55 -9.77 -26.93
CA GLU A 173 -6.57 -11.03 -26.21
C GLU A 173 -5.22 -11.26 -25.54
N LEU A 174 -5.27 -11.62 -24.26
CA LEU A 174 -4.10 -11.94 -23.43
C LEU A 174 -4.23 -13.38 -22.94
N LYS A 175 -3.24 -14.21 -23.32
CA LYS A 175 -3.20 -15.61 -22.97
C LYS A 175 -2.26 -15.86 -21.78
N THR A 176 -2.70 -16.67 -20.82
CA THR A 176 -1.90 -17.09 -19.67
C THR A 176 -1.23 -18.43 -19.91
N LYS A 177 -0.09 -18.69 -19.25
CA LYS A 177 0.68 -19.95 -19.30
C LYS A 177 -0.11 -21.15 -18.79
N ALA A 178 -0.97 -20.90 -17.80
CA ALA A 178 -1.81 -21.90 -17.15
C ALA A 178 -3.20 -21.31 -16.88
N PRO A 179 -4.21 -22.13 -16.63
CA PRO A 179 -5.52 -21.64 -16.22
C PRO A 179 -5.41 -20.71 -15.01
N THR A 180 -6.03 -19.55 -15.11
CA THR A 180 -5.95 -18.45 -14.14
C THR A 180 -7.35 -17.91 -13.91
N THR A 181 -7.76 -17.69 -12.66
CA THR A 181 -9.08 -17.08 -12.39
C THR A 181 -9.14 -15.65 -12.93
N LEU A 182 -10.37 -15.20 -13.26
CA LEU A 182 -10.57 -13.80 -13.66
C LEU A 182 -10.09 -12.82 -12.58
N ASN A 183 -10.31 -13.15 -11.30
CA ASN A 183 -9.88 -12.33 -10.18
C ASN A 183 -8.34 -12.17 -10.13
N ILE A 184 -7.59 -13.25 -10.29
CA ILE A 184 -6.12 -13.21 -10.33
C ILE A 184 -5.63 -12.39 -11.52
N PHE A 185 -6.21 -12.60 -12.72
CA PHE A 185 -5.86 -11.84 -13.91
C PHE A 185 -6.12 -10.33 -13.73
N GLN A 186 -7.26 -9.98 -13.15
CA GLN A 186 -7.62 -8.59 -12.86
C GLN A 186 -6.73 -7.97 -11.77
N ASP A 187 -6.39 -8.72 -10.72
CA ASP A 187 -5.53 -8.23 -9.63
C ASP A 187 -4.06 -8.07 -10.05
N THR A 188 -3.62 -8.79 -11.07
CA THR A 188 -2.26 -8.71 -11.61
C THR A 188 -2.22 -7.82 -12.85
N VAL A 189 -2.54 -8.35 -14.01
CA VAL A 189 -2.47 -7.62 -15.28
C VAL A 189 -3.40 -6.42 -15.29
N GLY A 190 -4.64 -6.58 -14.80
CA GLY A 190 -5.67 -5.54 -14.85
C GLY A 190 -5.31 -4.29 -14.08
N ARG A 191 -4.79 -4.42 -12.87
CA ARG A 191 -4.48 -3.29 -11.97
C ARG A 191 -3.10 -2.69 -12.17
N TYR A 192 -2.12 -3.47 -12.62
CA TYR A 192 -0.73 -3.00 -12.72
C TYR A 192 -0.34 -2.52 -14.12
N LEU A 193 -1.21 -2.69 -15.11
CA LEU A 193 -0.97 -2.18 -16.45
C LEU A 193 -1.50 -0.73 -16.58
N LEU A 194 -0.63 0.23 -16.35
CA LEU A 194 -0.88 1.66 -16.55
C LEU A 194 -0.45 2.03 -17.98
N THR A 195 -1.41 2.11 -18.89
CA THR A 195 -1.15 2.30 -20.32
C THR A 195 -0.45 3.62 -20.63
N LEU A 196 0.59 3.58 -21.46
CA LEU A 196 1.43 4.72 -21.86
C LEU A 196 1.27 5.04 -23.35
N PRO A 197 1.42 6.32 -23.78
CA PRO A 197 1.26 6.72 -25.18
C PRO A 197 2.42 6.24 -26.04
N GLN A 198 2.20 5.22 -26.89
CA GLN A 198 3.18 4.69 -27.80
C GLN A 198 3.77 5.79 -28.69
N ALA A 199 2.94 6.68 -29.22
CA ALA A 199 3.37 7.74 -30.14
C ALA A 199 4.46 8.64 -29.53
N ALA A 200 4.39 8.90 -28.22
CA ALA A 200 5.35 9.75 -27.51
C ALA A 200 6.64 9.03 -27.08
N LEU A 201 6.62 7.70 -27.00
CA LEU A 201 7.69 6.94 -26.34
C LEU A 201 8.41 5.94 -27.24
N LYS A 202 7.85 5.57 -28.40
CA LYS A 202 8.36 4.50 -29.28
C LYS A 202 9.80 4.70 -29.79
N ASP A 203 10.23 5.96 -29.89
CA ASP A 203 11.56 6.30 -30.38
C ASP A 203 12.61 6.41 -29.25
N ILE A 204 12.22 6.16 -27.99
CA ILE A 204 13.12 6.17 -26.84
C ILE A 204 13.60 4.75 -26.57
N ALA A 205 14.93 4.55 -26.50
CA ALA A 205 15.51 3.25 -26.19
C ALA A 205 15.05 2.77 -24.78
N PRO A 206 14.71 1.47 -24.61
CA PRO A 206 14.21 0.92 -23.34
C PRO A 206 15.08 1.24 -22.14
N GLU A 207 16.40 1.16 -22.24
CA GLU A 207 17.36 1.48 -21.18
C GLU A 207 17.37 2.96 -20.78
N SER A 208 16.84 3.84 -21.62
CA SER A 208 16.77 5.29 -21.38
C SER A 208 15.39 5.78 -20.94
N ILE A 209 14.35 4.93 -21.06
CA ILE A 209 12.96 5.33 -20.86
C ILE A 209 12.70 5.94 -19.48
N ASN A 210 13.22 5.30 -18.42
CA ASN A 210 13.03 5.76 -17.03
C ASN A 210 13.67 7.13 -16.75
N LYS A 211 14.61 7.58 -17.56
CA LYS A 211 15.29 8.87 -17.44
C LYS A 211 14.82 9.88 -18.48
N SER A 212 13.88 9.52 -19.33
CA SER A 212 13.35 10.38 -20.37
C SER A 212 12.67 11.63 -19.80
N GLU A 213 12.60 12.68 -20.60
CA GLU A 213 11.87 13.89 -20.26
C GLU A 213 10.36 13.59 -20.05
N PHE A 214 9.83 12.63 -20.81
CA PHE A 214 8.45 12.17 -20.64
C PHE A 214 8.19 11.67 -19.21
N MET A 215 9.06 10.81 -18.67
CA MET A 215 8.93 10.24 -17.32
C MET A 215 9.23 11.25 -16.18
N GLN A 216 9.69 12.44 -16.52
CA GLN A 216 9.87 13.53 -15.57
C GLN A 216 8.71 14.52 -15.58
N LYS A 217 8.06 14.72 -16.73
CA LYS A 217 7.05 15.78 -16.93
C LYS A 217 5.64 15.26 -17.21
N PHE A 218 5.51 14.02 -17.69
CA PHE A 218 4.22 13.39 -18.09
C PHE A 218 3.35 14.31 -18.96
N PRO A 219 3.86 14.79 -20.10
CA PRO A 219 3.17 15.82 -20.92
C PRO A 219 1.89 15.30 -21.57
N VAL A 220 1.77 13.98 -21.74
CA VAL A 220 0.62 13.31 -22.34
C VAL A 220 0.14 12.22 -21.39
N THR A 221 -1.10 12.33 -20.92
CA THR A 221 -1.75 11.41 -19.98
C THR A 221 -3.18 11.13 -20.44
N ASN A 222 -3.87 10.17 -19.83
CA ASN A 222 -5.26 9.85 -20.16
C ASN A 222 -6.16 9.74 -18.92
N GLY A 223 -5.62 10.07 -17.75
CA GLY A 223 -6.34 10.00 -16.48
C GLY A 223 -7.15 11.23 -16.13
N PRO A 224 -7.89 11.20 -15.00
CA PRO A 224 -8.72 12.32 -14.56
C PRO A 224 -7.91 13.55 -14.12
N PHE A 225 -6.64 13.39 -13.75
CA PHE A 225 -5.77 14.48 -13.33
C PHE A 225 -4.42 14.43 -14.03
N LYS A 226 -3.82 15.62 -14.21
CA LYS A 226 -2.48 15.85 -14.77
C LYS A 226 -1.55 16.36 -13.70
N LEU A 227 -0.27 16.00 -13.76
CA LEU A 227 0.75 16.54 -12.86
C LEU A 227 1.01 18.01 -13.17
N VAL A 228 0.98 18.86 -12.14
CA VAL A 228 1.40 20.28 -12.21
C VAL A 228 2.78 20.45 -11.64
N SER A 229 2.99 19.95 -10.43
CA SER A 229 4.29 20.02 -9.75
C SER A 229 4.42 18.91 -8.73
N TYR A 230 5.64 18.55 -8.45
CA TYR A 230 6.01 17.47 -7.53
C TYR A 230 7.28 17.82 -6.77
N ASP A 231 7.16 17.83 -5.45
CA ASP A 231 8.30 17.83 -4.53
C ASP A 231 8.19 16.57 -3.69
N ARG A 232 9.17 15.67 -3.86
CA ARG A 232 9.15 14.33 -3.30
C ARG A 232 8.81 14.28 -1.81
N ASP A 233 9.38 15.20 -1.03
CA ASP A 233 9.29 15.15 0.43
C ASP A 233 8.18 16.05 0.99
N HIS A 234 7.49 16.81 0.15
CA HIS A 234 6.52 17.79 0.59
C HIS A 234 5.14 17.65 -0.04
N TYR A 235 5.04 17.53 -1.38
CA TYR A 235 3.73 17.51 -2.04
C TYR A 235 3.73 16.96 -3.47
N VAL A 236 2.54 16.55 -3.91
CA VAL A 236 2.18 16.40 -5.32
C VAL A 236 0.99 17.29 -5.60
N GLN A 237 1.06 18.11 -6.63
CA GLN A 237 -0.04 18.97 -7.08
C GLN A 237 -0.50 18.53 -8.46
N MET A 238 -1.81 18.33 -8.59
CA MET A 238 -2.44 17.88 -9.81
C MET A 238 -3.60 18.81 -10.21
N GLU A 239 -3.81 18.97 -11.52
CA GLU A 239 -4.95 19.70 -12.08
C GLU A 239 -5.89 18.77 -12.85
N ALA A 240 -7.17 19.14 -12.94
CA ALA A 240 -8.18 18.35 -13.63
C ALA A 240 -7.89 18.23 -15.13
N ASN A 241 -8.03 17.01 -15.64
CA ASN A 241 -8.15 16.76 -17.08
C ASN A 241 -9.61 16.92 -17.49
N LYS A 242 -9.94 18.03 -18.13
CA LYS A 242 -11.33 18.35 -18.52
C LYS A 242 -11.89 17.45 -19.62
N ASP A 243 -11.00 16.76 -20.33
CA ASP A 243 -11.35 15.85 -21.43
C ASP A 243 -11.31 14.38 -20.99
N TYR A 244 -11.36 14.12 -19.68
CA TYR A 244 -11.36 12.76 -19.16
C TYR A 244 -12.58 11.96 -19.65
N PHE A 245 -12.36 10.81 -20.23
CA PHE A 245 -13.36 10.01 -20.94
C PHE A 245 -14.52 9.50 -20.08
N LYS A 246 -14.33 9.40 -18.74
CA LYS A 246 -15.43 9.06 -17.79
C LYS A 246 -16.14 10.30 -17.22
N GLY A 247 -15.92 11.46 -17.81
CA GLY A 247 -16.48 12.74 -17.40
C GLY A 247 -15.45 13.65 -16.72
N ALA A 248 -15.49 14.94 -17.07
CA ALA A 248 -14.59 15.95 -16.53
C ALA A 248 -14.66 16.00 -15.00
N PRO A 249 -13.53 16.00 -14.28
CA PRO A 249 -13.52 16.20 -12.84
C PRO A 249 -14.19 17.52 -12.44
N LYS A 250 -15.00 17.48 -11.38
CA LYS A 250 -15.62 18.69 -10.81
C LYS A 250 -14.64 19.50 -9.98
N LEU A 251 -13.62 18.83 -9.41
CA LEU A 251 -12.49 19.49 -8.75
C LEU A 251 -11.59 20.14 -9.80
N GLU A 252 -11.02 21.30 -9.49
CA GLU A 252 -9.99 21.94 -10.31
C GLU A 252 -8.59 21.41 -9.97
N GLN A 253 -8.35 21.06 -8.70
CA GLN A 253 -7.08 20.56 -8.21
C GLN A 253 -7.27 19.45 -7.19
N LEU A 254 -6.30 18.52 -7.19
CA LEU A 254 -6.15 17.46 -6.21
C LEU A 254 -4.69 17.45 -5.75
N ASN A 255 -4.45 17.61 -4.45
CA ASN A 255 -3.11 17.71 -3.91
C ASN A 255 -2.87 16.60 -2.87
N PHE A 256 -1.65 16.06 -2.86
CA PHE A 256 -1.15 15.20 -1.79
C PHE A 256 -0.12 16.00 -0.99
N LYS A 257 -0.30 16.08 0.32
CA LYS A 257 0.66 16.71 1.24
C LYS A 257 1.36 15.62 2.06
N VAL A 258 2.69 15.59 1.99
CA VAL A 258 3.51 14.66 2.78
C VAL A 258 3.69 15.25 4.18
N LEU A 259 3.19 14.54 5.19
CA LEU A 259 3.12 15.02 6.57
C LEU A 259 3.58 13.94 7.54
N GLN A 260 4.17 14.33 8.66
CA GLN A 260 4.36 13.40 9.79
C GLN A 260 3.00 13.11 10.47
N GLY A 261 2.82 11.92 11.05
CA GLY A 261 1.54 11.47 11.59
C GLY A 261 0.84 12.48 12.52
N ALA A 262 1.57 13.12 13.43
CA ALA A 262 1.01 14.15 14.31
C ALA A 262 0.54 15.41 13.54
N ALA A 263 1.20 15.76 12.43
CA ALA A 263 0.79 16.88 11.58
C ALA A 263 -0.50 16.56 10.79
N ILE A 264 -0.74 15.30 10.44
CA ILE A 264 -2.02 14.85 9.84
C ILE A 264 -3.19 15.22 10.77
N SER A 265 -3.10 14.84 12.05
CA SER A 265 -4.14 15.14 13.05
C SER A 265 -4.36 16.66 13.18
N THR A 266 -3.29 17.44 13.28
CA THR A 266 -3.36 18.91 13.41
C THR A 266 -3.97 19.55 12.16
N GLN A 267 -3.57 19.14 10.95
CA GLN A 267 -4.08 19.73 9.71
C GLN A 267 -5.50 19.29 9.36
N LEU A 268 -5.96 18.11 9.82
CA LEU A 268 -7.39 17.75 9.77
C LEU A 268 -8.21 18.67 10.70
N GLN A 269 -7.72 18.95 11.91
CA GLN A 269 -8.40 19.84 12.84
C GLN A 269 -8.50 21.27 12.31
N SER A 270 -7.44 21.80 11.70
CA SER A 270 -7.42 23.15 11.12
C SER A 270 -8.14 23.26 9.77
N GLY A 271 -8.39 22.13 9.09
CA GLY A 271 -8.95 22.10 7.73
C GLY A 271 -7.92 22.43 6.63
N GLU A 272 -6.61 22.39 6.94
CA GLU A 272 -5.54 22.55 5.93
C GLU A 272 -5.40 21.34 5.01
N ILE A 273 -5.76 20.15 5.50
CA ILE A 273 -6.04 18.97 4.69
C ILE A 273 -7.50 18.59 4.83
N ASP A 274 -8.05 18.02 3.79
CA ASP A 274 -9.45 17.69 3.69
C ASP A 274 -9.73 16.24 4.02
N MET A 275 -8.75 15.38 3.84
CA MET A 275 -8.86 13.95 4.12
C MET A 275 -7.49 13.28 4.19
N ASN A 276 -7.46 12.04 4.68
CA ASN A 276 -6.31 11.16 4.60
C ASN A 276 -6.64 9.89 3.80
N ILE A 277 -5.61 9.15 3.43
CA ILE A 277 -5.71 7.75 2.98
C ILE A 277 -5.43 6.89 4.21
N PRO A 278 -6.35 6.02 4.68
CA PRO A 278 -6.23 5.41 6.02
C PRO A 278 -4.88 4.77 6.31
N SER A 279 -4.40 3.88 5.45
CA SER A 279 -3.13 3.16 5.66
C SER A 279 -1.88 3.93 5.22
N PHE A 280 -2.02 5.03 4.48
CA PHE A 280 -0.89 5.79 3.92
C PHE A 280 -0.86 7.26 4.34
N GLY A 281 -1.87 7.70 5.06
CA GLY A 281 -1.95 8.98 5.78
C GLY A 281 -2.33 8.70 7.23
N VAL A 282 -1.47 7.95 7.93
CA VAL A 282 -1.78 7.33 9.21
C VAL A 282 -2.00 8.39 10.30
N ILE A 283 -3.20 8.41 10.85
CA ILE A 283 -3.53 9.16 12.06
C ILE A 283 -3.00 8.35 13.26
N PRO A 284 -2.22 8.94 14.16
CA PRO A 284 -1.78 8.24 15.36
C PRO A 284 -2.95 7.78 16.22
N ILE A 285 -2.88 6.57 16.75
CA ILE A 285 -4.00 5.95 17.48
C ILE A 285 -4.43 6.72 18.73
N GLN A 286 -3.49 7.44 19.36
CA GLN A 286 -3.77 8.34 20.48
C GLN A 286 -4.68 9.51 20.11
N ASP A 287 -4.73 9.91 18.83
CA ASP A 287 -5.48 11.05 18.32
C ASP A 287 -6.90 10.66 17.84
N TYR A 288 -7.21 9.35 17.76
CA TYR A 288 -8.49 8.85 17.22
C TYR A 288 -9.71 9.51 17.88
N ASP A 289 -9.73 9.57 19.22
CA ASP A 289 -10.86 10.17 19.96
C ASP A 289 -11.00 11.66 19.65
N THR A 290 -9.89 12.38 19.51
CA THR A 290 -9.86 13.81 19.16
C THR A 290 -10.40 14.04 17.75
N ILE A 291 -9.97 13.24 16.78
CA ILE A 291 -10.42 13.38 15.38
C ILE A 291 -11.90 12.98 15.24
N LYS A 292 -12.34 11.90 15.91
CA LYS A 292 -13.74 11.46 15.93
C LYS A 292 -14.68 12.50 16.56
N ALA A 293 -14.18 13.37 17.42
CA ALA A 293 -14.96 14.41 18.08
C ALA A 293 -15.12 15.71 17.26
N LEU A 294 -14.50 15.81 16.08
CA LEU A 294 -14.58 17.02 15.25
C LEU A 294 -15.91 17.08 14.46
N ASP A 295 -16.72 18.10 14.68
CA ASP A 295 -18.03 18.26 14.00
C ASP A 295 -17.96 18.38 12.49
N HIS A 296 -16.84 18.87 11.94
CA HIS A 296 -16.63 19.06 10.51
C HIS A 296 -15.94 17.87 9.82
N ILE A 297 -15.64 16.80 10.55
CA ILE A 297 -15.01 15.58 10.03
C ILE A 297 -15.96 14.40 10.16
N THR A 298 -16.06 13.60 9.12
CA THR A 298 -16.62 12.24 9.17
C THR A 298 -15.48 11.25 9.22
N THR A 299 -15.56 10.27 10.11
CA THR A 299 -14.54 9.23 10.27
C THR A 299 -15.07 7.85 9.91
N ILE A 300 -14.20 7.01 9.36
CA ILE A 300 -14.46 5.60 9.04
C ILE A 300 -13.23 4.80 9.50
N GLU A 301 -13.42 3.75 10.27
CA GLU A 301 -12.37 2.76 10.47
C GLU A 301 -12.39 1.79 9.28
N GLY A 302 -11.27 1.70 8.57
CA GLY A 302 -11.09 0.80 7.45
C GLY A 302 -11.04 -0.67 7.88
N PRO A 303 -11.02 -1.60 6.92
CA PRO A 303 -10.76 -3.00 7.22
C PRO A 303 -9.32 -3.19 7.69
N SER A 304 -9.04 -4.31 8.36
CA SER A 304 -7.67 -4.74 8.64
C SER A 304 -7.05 -5.29 7.37
N ILE A 305 -6.04 -4.60 6.84
CA ILE A 305 -5.33 -5.01 5.61
C ILE A 305 -3.87 -5.38 5.86
N ALA A 306 -3.37 -5.13 7.08
CA ALA A 306 -2.02 -5.40 7.48
C ALA A 306 -1.99 -6.07 8.86
N THR A 307 -1.13 -7.06 9.00
CA THR A 307 -0.97 -7.86 10.23
C THR A 307 0.46 -7.76 10.74
N GLN A 308 0.60 -7.56 12.05
CA GLN A 308 1.89 -7.72 12.73
C GLN A 308 2.11 -9.21 12.96
N LEU A 309 3.06 -9.81 12.25
CA LEU A 309 3.41 -11.21 12.39
C LEU A 309 4.67 -11.38 13.20
N MET A 310 4.67 -12.40 14.08
CA MET A 310 5.87 -12.85 14.76
C MET A 310 6.49 -13.99 13.95
N TYR A 311 7.62 -13.73 13.32
CA TYR A 311 8.44 -14.73 12.65
C TYR A 311 9.15 -15.57 13.72
N ILE A 312 8.97 -16.86 13.69
CA ILE A 312 9.67 -17.81 14.57
C ILE A 312 10.68 -18.58 13.73
N ASN A 313 11.96 -18.46 14.06
CA ASN A 313 13.00 -19.24 13.39
C ASN A 313 12.92 -20.70 13.83
N GLU A 314 12.48 -21.58 12.93
CA GLU A 314 12.30 -23.00 13.24
C GLU A 314 13.63 -23.76 13.46
N LYS A 315 14.77 -23.22 13.04
CA LYS A 315 16.08 -23.77 13.45
C LYS A 315 16.37 -23.55 14.93
N VAL A 316 15.77 -22.52 15.53
CA VAL A 316 15.94 -22.15 16.95
C VAL A 316 14.83 -22.76 17.82
N ILE A 317 13.60 -22.81 17.29
CA ILE A 317 12.40 -23.33 17.95
C ILE A 317 11.70 -24.35 17.02
N PRO A 318 12.28 -25.55 16.86
CA PRO A 318 11.78 -26.56 15.90
C PRO A 318 10.49 -27.25 16.36
N ASP A 319 10.25 -27.35 17.68
CA ASP A 319 9.10 -28.06 18.21
C ASP A 319 7.82 -27.21 18.12
N ALA A 320 6.80 -27.72 17.42
CA ALA A 320 5.51 -27.06 17.28
C ALA A 320 4.83 -26.77 18.65
N LYS A 321 5.01 -27.62 19.66
CA LYS A 321 4.48 -27.37 21.02
C LYS A 321 5.10 -26.11 21.65
N GLN A 322 6.39 -25.86 21.41
CA GLN A 322 7.07 -24.65 21.89
C GLN A 322 6.52 -23.40 21.17
N ARG A 323 6.27 -23.49 19.86
CA ARG A 323 5.65 -22.40 19.08
C ARG A 323 4.21 -22.16 19.50
N GLN A 324 3.43 -23.22 19.73
CA GLN A 324 2.08 -23.12 20.30
C GLN A 324 2.11 -22.47 21.69
N ALA A 325 3.05 -22.81 22.54
CA ALA A 325 3.21 -22.20 23.86
C ALA A 325 3.48 -20.70 23.76
N ILE A 326 4.32 -20.26 22.83
CA ILE A 326 4.53 -18.84 22.54
C ILE A 326 3.21 -18.17 22.16
N SER A 327 2.41 -18.78 21.27
CA SER A 327 1.10 -18.24 20.86
C SER A 327 0.12 -18.15 22.03
N TYR A 328 0.01 -19.20 22.88
CA TYR A 328 -0.85 -19.16 24.07
C TYR A 328 -0.38 -18.15 25.12
N ALA A 329 0.92 -17.83 25.18
CA ALA A 329 1.46 -16.85 26.10
C ALA A 329 1.17 -15.40 25.69
N MET A 330 0.85 -15.12 24.43
CA MET A 330 0.61 -13.75 23.95
C MET A 330 -0.78 -13.25 24.31
N ASN A 331 -0.87 -12.22 25.18
CA ASN A 331 -2.14 -11.56 25.49
C ASN A 331 -2.51 -10.53 24.41
N ARG A 332 -2.88 -11.04 23.23
CA ARG A 332 -3.19 -10.25 22.04
C ARG A 332 -4.42 -9.37 22.20
N GLU A 333 -5.44 -9.86 22.91
CA GLU A 333 -6.65 -9.08 23.20
C GLU A 333 -6.35 -7.86 24.09
N LEU A 334 -5.41 -7.98 25.02
CA LEU A 334 -4.96 -6.84 25.81
C LEU A 334 -4.31 -5.77 24.91
N ILE A 335 -3.48 -6.19 23.95
CA ILE A 335 -2.85 -5.27 23.01
C ILE A 335 -3.94 -4.55 22.19
N VAL A 336 -4.87 -5.28 21.58
CA VAL A 336 -5.95 -4.69 20.78
C VAL A 336 -6.84 -3.77 21.64
N SER A 337 -7.29 -4.20 22.81
CA SER A 337 -8.24 -3.44 23.60
C SER A 337 -7.63 -2.22 24.31
N LYS A 338 -6.36 -2.29 24.73
CA LYS A 338 -5.71 -1.22 25.52
C LYS A 338 -4.73 -0.39 24.71
N LEU A 339 -3.84 -1.03 23.96
CA LEU A 339 -2.84 -0.31 23.18
C LEU A 339 -3.45 0.26 21.90
N LEU A 340 -4.26 -0.54 21.18
CA LEU A 340 -4.95 -0.11 19.96
C LEU A 340 -6.34 0.51 20.22
N LYS A 341 -6.74 0.72 21.48
CA LYS A 341 -8.06 1.28 21.84
C LYS A 341 -9.25 0.59 21.15
N GLY A 342 -9.14 -0.69 20.80
CA GLY A 342 -10.13 -1.45 20.07
C GLY A 342 -10.06 -1.31 18.54
N SER A 343 -9.20 -0.45 18.00
CA SER A 343 -9.04 -0.26 16.55
C SER A 343 -8.09 -1.29 15.94
N GLY A 344 -8.46 -2.55 16.05
CA GLY A 344 -7.73 -3.70 15.52
C GLY A 344 -8.49 -4.99 15.72
N GLU A 345 -7.88 -6.08 15.31
CA GLU A 345 -8.39 -7.43 15.50
C GLU A 345 -7.27 -8.42 15.78
N VAL A 346 -7.61 -9.53 16.40
CA VAL A 346 -6.74 -10.71 16.54
C VAL A 346 -7.16 -11.72 15.49
N VAL A 347 -6.22 -12.17 14.67
CA VAL A 347 -6.40 -13.27 13.71
C VAL A 347 -5.35 -14.35 13.97
N ASP A 348 -5.52 -15.56 13.47
CA ASP A 348 -4.44 -16.52 13.41
C ASP A 348 -4.01 -16.77 11.96
N GLY A 349 -2.69 -16.79 11.74
CA GLY A 349 -2.11 -16.76 10.40
C GLY A 349 -2.05 -15.35 9.81
N PHE A 350 -2.05 -15.24 8.49
CA PHE A 350 -1.83 -13.99 7.77
C PHE A 350 -3.07 -13.43 7.07
N LEU A 351 -4.17 -14.18 6.99
CA LEU A 351 -5.42 -13.69 6.42
C LEU A 351 -6.20 -12.92 7.48
N THR A 352 -6.49 -11.66 7.18
CA THR A 352 -7.33 -10.80 8.02
C THR A 352 -8.81 -11.08 7.75
N SER A 353 -9.71 -10.58 8.62
CA SER A 353 -11.16 -10.73 8.44
C SER A 353 -11.69 -10.12 7.12
N TYR A 354 -10.87 -9.30 6.45
CA TYR A 354 -11.21 -8.69 5.17
C TYR A 354 -10.99 -9.64 3.97
N SER A 355 -10.18 -10.69 4.12
CA SER A 355 -9.98 -11.66 3.05
C SER A 355 -11.23 -12.55 2.86
N PRO A 356 -11.71 -12.78 1.61
CA PRO A 356 -12.81 -13.70 1.33
C PRO A 356 -12.47 -15.17 1.62
N TYR A 357 -11.18 -15.46 1.83
CA TYR A 357 -10.69 -16.83 2.06
C TYR A 357 -10.50 -17.17 3.54
N VAL A 358 -10.84 -16.26 4.47
CA VAL A 358 -10.78 -16.56 5.90
C VAL A 358 -11.80 -17.65 6.26
N ASP A 359 -11.32 -18.72 6.93
CA ASP A 359 -12.20 -19.72 7.52
C ASP A 359 -12.74 -19.20 8.87
N PRO A 360 -14.05 -18.92 9.00
CA PRO A 360 -14.62 -18.42 10.26
C PRO A 360 -14.60 -19.45 11.40
N ASN A 361 -14.27 -20.71 11.12
CA ASN A 361 -14.16 -21.77 12.11
C ASN A 361 -12.74 -21.87 12.71
N VAL A 362 -11.73 -21.33 12.05
CA VAL A 362 -10.37 -21.21 12.60
C VAL A 362 -10.35 -19.98 13.51
N LYS A 363 -10.47 -20.23 14.82
CA LYS A 363 -10.51 -19.16 15.82
C LYS A 363 -9.10 -18.83 16.30
N PRO A 364 -8.84 -17.53 16.57
CA PRO A 364 -7.58 -17.14 17.20
C PRO A 364 -7.34 -17.86 18.51
N VAL A 365 -6.09 -18.27 18.73
CA VAL A 365 -5.66 -18.89 19.98
C VAL A 365 -5.88 -17.90 21.13
N ALA A 366 -6.69 -18.26 22.12
CA ALA A 366 -6.92 -17.43 23.30
C ALA A 366 -5.67 -17.40 24.20
N TYR A 367 -5.47 -16.28 24.92
CA TYR A 367 -4.43 -16.18 25.94
C TYR A 367 -4.65 -17.19 27.05
N ASP A 368 -3.71 -18.12 27.21
CA ASP A 368 -3.73 -19.17 28.24
C ASP A 368 -2.30 -19.45 28.73
N PRO A 369 -1.80 -18.69 29.71
CA PRO A 369 -0.45 -18.84 30.22
C PRO A 369 -0.21 -20.19 30.94
N GLU A 370 -1.25 -20.81 31.49
CA GLU A 370 -1.10 -22.11 32.15
C GLU A 370 -0.91 -23.23 31.10
N LYS A 371 -1.66 -23.18 30.02
CA LYS A 371 -1.45 -24.08 28.88
C LYS A 371 -0.09 -23.86 28.22
N ALA A 372 0.35 -22.60 28.10
CA ALA A 372 1.70 -22.29 27.61
C ALA A 372 2.78 -22.94 28.47
N LYS A 373 2.71 -22.82 29.80
CA LYS A 373 3.64 -23.48 30.74
C LYS A 373 3.65 -24.99 30.58
N ALA A 374 2.45 -25.59 30.48
CA ALA A 374 2.33 -27.05 30.32
C ALA A 374 3.03 -27.54 29.03
N LEU A 375 2.78 -26.84 27.90
CA LEU A 375 3.40 -27.17 26.61
C LEU A 375 4.93 -27.00 26.63
N LEU A 376 5.43 -25.93 27.28
CA LEU A 376 6.90 -25.74 27.46
C LEU A 376 7.51 -26.85 28.29
N GLN A 377 6.86 -27.27 29.35
CA GLN A 377 7.30 -28.38 30.18
C GLN A 377 7.31 -29.71 29.41
N GLU A 378 6.22 -30.02 28.70
CA GLU A 378 6.11 -31.25 27.89
C GLU A 378 7.16 -31.32 26.76
N SER A 379 7.48 -30.18 26.13
CA SER A 379 8.45 -30.10 25.04
C SER A 379 9.89 -29.92 25.52
N GLY A 380 10.14 -29.93 26.86
CA GLY A 380 11.48 -29.80 27.42
C GLY A 380 12.13 -28.43 27.14
N TRP A 381 11.37 -27.36 27.17
CA TRP A 381 11.92 -26.01 27.01
C TRP A 381 12.98 -25.69 28.06
N ASP A 382 14.14 -25.21 27.61
CA ASP A 382 15.20 -24.75 28.50
C ASP A 382 14.89 -23.34 29.02
N ALA A 383 14.40 -23.24 30.26
CA ALA A 383 14.11 -21.97 30.92
C ALA A 383 15.35 -21.09 31.18
N GLY A 384 16.56 -21.65 31.09
CA GLY A 384 17.82 -20.89 31.14
C GLY A 384 18.18 -20.21 29.83
N LYS A 385 17.57 -20.63 28.72
CA LYS A 385 17.77 -20.03 27.39
C LYS A 385 17.17 -18.64 27.32
N THR A 386 17.93 -17.68 26.79
CA THR A 386 17.42 -16.37 26.41
C THR A 386 17.38 -16.29 24.90
N ILE A 387 16.24 -15.95 24.35
CA ILE A 387 16.03 -15.72 22.90
C ILE A 387 15.90 -14.24 22.59
N THR A 388 16.23 -13.84 21.38
CA THR A 388 16.12 -12.46 20.92
C THR A 388 14.80 -12.23 20.21
N LEU A 389 14.20 -11.06 20.42
CA LEU A 389 13.05 -10.55 19.67
C LEU A 389 13.49 -9.31 18.89
N SER A 390 13.67 -9.45 17.59
CA SER A 390 14.01 -8.35 16.69
C SER A 390 12.76 -7.55 16.33
N VAL A 391 12.80 -6.24 16.54
CA VAL A 391 11.65 -5.33 16.40
C VAL A 391 12.04 -4.11 15.58
N LEU A 392 11.16 -3.67 14.67
CA LEU A 392 11.38 -2.46 13.90
C LEU A 392 11.40 -1.23 14.82
N SER A 393 12.44 -0.41 14.70
CA SER A 393 12.58 0.84 15.44
C SER A 393 11.76 1.97 14.80
N GLY A 394 11.25 2.88 15.64
CA GLY A 394 10.54 4.08 15.20
C GLY A 394 9.01 3.94 15.12
N ASP A 395 8.46 2.76 15.37
CA ASP A 395 7.03 2.56 15.59
C ASP A 395 6.75 2.35 17.08
N SER A 396 6.32 3.41 17.76
CA SER A 396 6.09 3.40 19.21
C SER A 396 4.98 2.42 19.64
N THR A 397 4.01 2.14 18.78
CA THR A 397 2.94 1.17 19.06
C THR A 397 3.51 -0.25 19.02
N LEU A 398 4.29 -0.56 18.00
CA LEU A 398 4.95 -1.86 17.87
C LEU A 398 5.97 -2.10 19.00
N GLU A 399 6.73 -1.07 19.38
CA GLU A 399 7.69 -1.14 20.50
C GLU A 399 6.99 -1.43 21.84
N GLN A 400 5.83 -0.80 22.10
CA GLN A 400 5.02 -1.08 23.29
C GLN A 400 4.42 -2.50 23.25
N ALA A 401 3.92 -2.93 22.08
CA ALA A 401 3.42 -4.30 21.91
C ALA A 401 4.53 -5.33 22.17
N ALA A 402 5.73 -5.12 21.66
CA ALA A 402 6.89 -5.99 21.89
C ALA A 402 7.26 -6.10 23.38
N ASN A 403 7.20 -4.99 24.13
CA ASN A 403 7.42 -5.02 25.58
C ASN A 403 6.34 -5.83 26.32
N ILE A 404 5.05 -5.68 25.95
CA ILE A 404 3.96 -6.50 26.51
C ILE A 404 4.20 -7.98 26.22
N LEU A 405 4.58 -8.33 24.99
CA LEU A 405 4.86 -9.71 24.59
C LEU A 405 6.07 -10.29 25.35
N ALA A 406 7.13 -9.53 25.52
CA ALA A 406 8.30 -9.97 26.26
C ALA A 406 7.96 -10.29 27.74
N GLU A 407 7.16 -9.45 28.39
CA GLU A 407 6.70 -9.72 29.76
C GLU A 407 5.73 -10.93 29.81
N ASN A 408 4.84 -11.08 28.84
CA ASN A 408 3.96 -12.26 28.75
C ASN A 408 4.77 -13.55 28.59
N LEU A 409 5.76 -13.58 27.72
CA LEU A 409 6.63 -14.73 27.50
C LEU A 409 7.47 -15.06 28.72
N LYS A 410 8.01 -14.05 29.39
CA LYS A 410 8.75 -14.21 30.65
C LYS A 410 7.90 -14.82 31.77
N ALA A 411 6.61 -14.45 31.85
CA ALA A 411 5.69 -14.99 32.86
C ALA A 411 5.45 -16.50 32.71
N VAL A 412 5.71 -17.08 31.55
CA VAL A 412 5.62 -18.52 31.28
C VAL A 412 6.98 -19.23 31.23
N GLY A 413 8.09 -18.52 31.49
CA GLY A 413 9.45 -19.09 31.53
C GLY A 413 10.21 -18.98 30.20
N VAL A 414 9.79 -18.15 29.27
CA VAL A 414 10.52 -17.84 28.05
C VAL A 414 11.20 -16.48 28.20
N ASN A 415 12.53 -16.49 28.41
CA ASN A 415 13.30 -15.26 28.57
C ASN A 415 13.56 -14.62 27.20
N VAL A 416 13.14 -13.36 27.03
CA VAL A 416 13.26 -12.62 25.77
C VAL A 416 14.08 -11.36 25.95
N LYS A 417 15.02 -11.12 25.03
CA LYS A 417 15.76 -9.84 24.91
C LYS A 417 15.32 -9.13 23.65
N ILE A 418 14.70 -7.95 23.79
CA ILE A 418 14.32 -7.12 22.65
C ILE A 418 15.55 -6.49 22.01
N GLN A 419 15.63 -6.54 20.68
CA GLN A 419 16.63 -5.89 19.84
C GLN A 419 15.91 -5.00 18.83
N MET A 420 16.12 -3.69 18.94
CA MET A 420 15.61 -2.73 17.96
C MET A 420 16.52 -2.73 16.75
N ALA A 421 15.93 -2.69 15.54
CA ALA A 421 16.65 -2.61 14.27
C ALA A 421 15.90 -1.72 13.28
N ASP A 422 16.60 -1.08 12.36
CA ASP A 422 15.99 -0.46 11.19
C ASP A 422 15.45 -1.53 10.23
N LEU A 423 14.57 -1.12 9.30
CA LEU A 423 13.89 -2.04 8.40
C LEU A 423 14.87 -2.87 7.53
N ALA A 424 15.92 -2.23 7.00
CA ALA A 424 16.87 -2.92 6.13
C ALA A 424 17.65 -4.00 6.90
N THR A 425 18.10 -3.67 8.13
CA THR A 425 18.76 -4.61 9.04
C THR A 425 17.82 -5.77 9.42
N LEU A 426 16.56 -5.48 9.71
CA LEU A 426 15.59 -6.51 10.10
C LEU A 426 15.30 -7.47 8.94
N ILE A 427 15.09 -6.94 7.72
CA ILE A 427 14.91 -7.76 6.51
C ILE A 427 16.16 -8.63 6.24
N ASP A 428 17.36 -8.06 6.32
CA ASP A 428 18.61 -8.81 6.11
C ASP A 428 18.76 -9.98 7.12
N LYS A 429 18.42 -9.73 8.38
CA LYS A 429 18.39 -10.80 9.42
C LYS A 429 17.40 -11.91 9.08
N LEU A 430 16.18 -11.56 8.64
CA LEU A 430 15.16 -12.54 8.26
C LEU A 430 15.61 -13.38 7.06
N ILE A 431 16.12 -12.75 6.01
CA ILE A 431 16.61 -13.45 4.81
C ILE A 431 17.77 -14.40 5.15
N LYS A 432 18.69 -13.99 6.02
CA LYS A 432 19.82 -14.80 6.47
C LYS A 432 19.47 -15.82 7.56
N MET A 433 18.24 -15.78 8.07
CA MET A 433 17.82 -16.55 9.26
C MET A 433 18.71 -16.29 10.50
N ASP A 434 19.22 -15.05 10.65
CA ASP A 434 20.04 -14.60 11.79
C ASP A 434 19.16 -13.91 12.85
N TYR A 435 18.17 -14.62 13.36
CA TYR A 435 17.24 -14.16 14.38
C TYR A 435 16.64 -15.37 15.13
N ASP A 436 16.08 -15.16 16.32
CA ASP A 436 15.28 -16.16 17.02
C ASP A 436 13.79 -15.88 16.81
N LEU A 437 13.34 -14.66 17.16
CA LEU A 437 12.01 -14.11 16.88
C LEU A 437 12.18 -12.77 16.18
N GLY A 438 11.27 -12.45 15.26
CA GLY A 438 11.22 -11.15 14.60
C GLY A 438 9.77 -10.68 14.42
N ILE A 439 9.52 -9.37 14.49
CA ILE A 439 8.18 -8.80 14.20
C ILE A 439 8.27 -7.94 12.97
N LEU A 440 7.40 -8.22 11.99
CA LEU A 440 7.20 -7.41 10.79
C LEU A 440 5.72 -7.25 10.48
N THR A 441 5.41 -6.10 9.89
CA THR A 441 4.11 -5.85 9.29
C THR A 441 4.05 -6.52 7.93
N VAL A 442 2.99 -7.30 7.68
CA VAL A 442 2.72 -7.96 6.40
C VAL A 442 1.34 -7.53 5.92
N SER A 443 1.25 -7.12 4.66
CA SER A 443 -0.01 -6.83 3.97
C SER A 443 -0.11 -7.76 2.76
N LEU A 444 -1.22 -8.47 2.65
CA LEU A 444 -1.48 -9.37 1.53
C LEU A 444 -2.57 -8.80 0.62
N SER A 445 -2.52 -9.14 -0.66
CA SER A 445 -3.69 -8.90 -1.52
C SER A 445 -4.88 -9.68 -0.96
N PRO A 446 -6.01 -9.03 -0.68
CA PRO A 446 -7.17 -9.72 -0.13
C PRO A 446 -7.79 -10.70 -1.13
N VAL A 447 -7.65 -10.46 -2.44
CA VAL A 447 -8.24 -11.29 -3.51
C VAL A 447 -7.25 -12.27 -4.14
N ASN A 448 -5.95 -12.11 -3.91
CA ASN A 448 -4.89 -13.00 -4.40
C ASN A 448 -3.76 -13.12 -3.39
N PRO A 449 -3.99 -13.74 -2.23
CA PRO A 449 -2.95 -13.87 -1.20
C PRO A 449 -1.91 -14.95 -1.51
N LEU A 450 -2.10 -15.76 -2.58
CA LEU A 450 -1.27 -16.94 -2.86
C LEU A 450 0.22 -16.66 -3.03
N PRO A 451 0.67 -15.60 -3.73
CA PRO A 451 2.11 -15.33 -3.86
C PRO A 451 2.80 -15.12 -2.50
N ASP A 452 2.15 -14.35 -1.62
CA ASP A 452 2.67 -14.06 -0.29
C ASP A 452 2.62 -15.29 0.61
N VAL A 453 1.51 -16.02 0.59
CA VAL A 453 1.33 -17.29 1.33
C VAL A 453 2.40 -18.29 0.91
N ALA A 454 2.68 -18.43 -0.39
CA ALA A 454 3.74 -19.28 -0.90
C ALA A 454 5.12 -18.82 -0.40
N TYR A 455 5.42 -17.53 -0.45
CA TYR A 455 6.67 -16.98 0.06
C TYR A 455 6.93 -17.32 1.54
N PHE A 456 5.88 -17.32 2.37
CA PHE A 456 6.00 -17.58 3.81
C PHE A 456 6.00 -19.06 4.19
N LEU A 457 5.41 -19.94 3.36
CA LEU A 457 5.15 -21.32 3.76
C LEU A 457 5.79 -22.39 2.88
N GLN A 458 6.28 -22.04 1.67
CA GLN A 458 7.00 -23.01 0.84
C GLN A 458 8.45 -23.18 1.28
N GLU A 459 9.08 -24.28 0.86
CA GLU A 459 10.50 -24.54 1.09
C GLU A 459 11.37 -23.35 0.70
N GLY A 460 12.35 -23.01 1.54
CA GLY A 460 13.20 -21.83 1.36
C GLY A 460 12.65 -20.53 1.94
N ASN A 461 11.52 -20.59 2.64
CA ASN A 461 10.93 -19.44 3.33
C ASN A 461 11.84 -18.86 4.44
N PRO A 462 11.62 -17.61 4.88
CA PRO A 462 12.51 -16.91 5.80
C PRO A 462 12.45 -17.40 7.25
N ASN A 463 11.55 -18.32 7.63
CA ASN A 463 11.43 -18.88 8.97
C ASN A 463 11.88 -20.35 9.08
N GLY A 464 12.15 -21.00 7.94
CA GLY A 464 12.60 -22.39 7.87
C GLY A 464 11.49 -23.43 8.07
N TYR A 465 10.23 -23.01 7.99
CA TYR A 465 9.07 -23.90 8.06
C TYR A 465 9.03 -24.85 6.87
N SER A 466 8.66 -26.10 7.12
CA SER A 466 8.45 -27.12 6.09
C SER A 466 7.36 -28.07 6.53
N ASN A 467 6.32 -28.19 5.70
CA ASN A 467 5.24 -29.13 5.90
C ASN A 467 4.73 -29.62 4.53
N LYS A 468 4.87 -30.91 4.27
CA LYS A 468 4.51 -31.50 2.98
C LYS A 468 3.04 -31.28 2.59
N ALA A 469 2.11 -31.35 3.53
CA ALA A 469 0.71 -31.10 3.26
C ALA A 469 0.45 -29.63 2.83
N VAL A 470 1.18 -28.69 3.44
CA VAL A 470 1.13 -27.27 3.04
C VAL A 470 1.67 -27.08 1.63
N GLU A 471 2.79 -27.71 1.28
CA GLU A 471 3.38 -27.68 -0.07
C GLU A 471 2.38 -28.23 -1.14
N GLU A 472 1.69 -29.34 -0.82
CA GLU A 472 0.69 -29.93 -1.68
C GLU A 472 -0.51 -29.00 -1.88
N ILE A 473 -1.00 -28.36 -0.81
CA ILE A 473 -2.11 -27.38 -0.89
C ILE A 473 -1.70 -26.15 -1.71
N ILE A 474 -0.52 -25.60 -1.51
CA ILE A 474 -0.04 -24.45 -2.28
C ILE A 474 0.08 -24.81 -3.77
N THR A 475 0.56 -26.03 -4.07
CA THR A 475 0.65 -26.52 -5.44
C THR A 475 -0.75 -26.66 -6.06
N ALA A 476 -1.72 -27.17 -5.31
CA ALA A 476 -3.11 -27.26 -5.76
C ALA A 476 -3.74 -25.87 -6.00
N LEU A 477 -3.51 -24.91 -5.09
CA LEU A 477 -3.97 -23.53 -5.23
C LEU A 477 -3.44 -22.84 -6.50
N LYS A 478 -2.21 -23.14 -6.91
CA LYS A 478 -1.61 -22.57 -8.14
C LYS A 478 -2.32 -23.05 -9.42
N ALA A 479 -2.98 -24.20 -9.38
CA ALA A 479 -3.62 -24.82 -10.54
C ALA A 479 -5.15 -24.73 -10.53
N GLU A 480 -5.76 -24.39 -9.38
CA GLU A 480 -7.22 -24.41 -9.21
C GLU A 480 -7.85 -23.10 -9.72
N THR A 481 -9.00 -23.23 -10.38
CA THR A 481 -9.78 -22.07 -10.88
C THR A 481 -11.23 -22.06 -10.37
N ASP A 482 -11.64 -23.08 -9.64
CA ASP A 482 -12.95 -23.14 -8.99
C ASP A 482 -12.89 -22.44 -7.63
N GLU A 483 -13.59 -21.33 -7.47
CA GLU A 483 -13.57 -20.49 -6.26
C GLU A 483 -13.98 -21.24 -4.98
N ALA A 484 -14.91 -22.21 -5.08
CA ALA A 484 -15.33 -23.01 -3.93
C ALA A 484 -14.21 -23.96 -3.46
N LYS A 485 -13.48 -24.55 -4.41
CA LYS A 485 -12.31 -25.37 -4.09
C LYS A 485 -11.14 -24.55 -3.58
N ILE A 486 -10.88 -23.37 -4.17
CA ILE A 486 -9.88 -22.42 -3.68
C ILE A 486 -10.17 -22.07 -2.22
N THR A 487 -11.42 -21.73 -1.89
CA THR A 487 -11.84 -21.43 -0.51
C THR A 487 -11.62 -22.64 0.42
N THR A 488 -11.91 -23.85 -0.05
CA THR A 488 -11.69 -25.09 0.72
C THR A 488 -10.20 -25.31 0.99
N LEU A 489 -9.35 -25.16 -0.02
CA LEU A 489 -7.89 -25.30 0.12
C LEU A 489 -7.31 -24.28 1.10
N TYR A 490 -7.75 -23.01 1.06
CA TYR A 490 -7.35 -22.02 2.06
C TYR A 490 -7.84 -22.36 3.47
N SER A 491 -9.03 -22.93 3.63
CA SER A 491 -9.52 -23.42 4.93
C SER A 491 -8.64 -24.53 5.48
N GLU A 492 -8.26 -25.52 4.64
CA GLU A 492 -7.35 -26.60 5.04
C GLU A 492 -5.97 -26.05 5.42
N LEU A 493 -5.43 -25.15 4.63
CA LEU A 493 -4.17 -24.47 4.91
C LEU A 493 -4.18 -23.77 6.27
N GLN A 494 -5.21 -22.96 6.54
CA GLN A 494 -5.34 -22.23 7.81
C GLN A 494 -5.39 -23.17 9.02
N LYS A 495 -6.05 -24.33 8.92
CA LYS A 495 -6.09 -25.34 10.00
C LYS A 495 -4.71 -25.90 10.32
N ILE A 496 -3.91 -26.20 9.29
CA ILE A 496 -2.54 -26.70 9.48
C ILE A 496 -1.66 -25.60 10.09
N VAL A 497 -1.71 -24.40 9.54
CA VAL A 497 -0.91 -23.26 10.03
C VAL A 497 -1.26 -22.92 11.48
N ALA A 498 -2.54 -22.99 11.87
CA ALA A 498 -2.95 -22.78 13.25
C ALA A 498 -2.42 -23.85 14.23
N GLN A 499 -2.17 -25.08 13.76
CA GLN A 499 -1.56 -26.15 14.55
C GLN A 499 -0.03 -26.04 14.62
N ASP A 500 0.62 -25.74 13.51
CA ASP A 500 2.08 -25.72 13.42
C ASP A 500 2.67 -24.41 13.95
N VAL A 501 1.89 -23.32 13.93
CA VAL A 501 2.26 -21.99 14.42
C VAL A 501 3.62 -21.50 13.88
N PRO A 502 3.85 -21.51 12.57
CA PRO A 502 5.13 -21.04 12.02
C PRO A 502 5.32 -19.53 12.20
N MET A 503 4.22 -18.77 12.11
CA MET A 503 4.20 -17.31 12.24
C MET A 503 2.86 -16.86 12.87
N PRO A 504 2.75 -16.82 14.22
CA PRO A 504 1.53 -16.33 14.85
C PRO A 504 1.36 -14.83 14.61
N SER A 505 0.13 -14.39 14.36
CA SER A 505 -0.15 -12.97 14.33
C SER A 505 -0.17 -12.39 15.74
N ILE A 506 0.19 -11.12 15.87
CA ILE A 506 0.10 -10.38 17.13
C ILE A 506 -1.21 -9.58 17.14
N TYR A 507 -1.41 -8.78 16.12
CA TYR A 507 -2.64 -8.02 15.86
C TYR A 507 -2.67 -7.55 14.40
N SER A 508 -3.87 -7.21 13.94
CA SER A 508 -4.07 -6.45 12.71
C SER A 508 -4.71 -5.12 13.04
N THR A 509 -4.22 -4.03 12.46
CA THR A 509 -4.72 -2.69 12.72
C THR A 509 -5.87 -2.32 11.78
N ARG A 510 -6.82 -1.52 12.31
CA ARG A 510 -7.82 -0.80 11.51
C ARG A 510 -7.45 0.66 11.48
N ALA A 511 -7.06 1.13 10.30
CA ALA A 511 -6.63 2.50 10.13
C ALA A 511 -7.85 3.45 10.12
N LEU A 512 -7.71 4.61 10.78
CA LEU A 512 -8.75 5.64 10.80
C LEU A 512 -8.66 6.49 9.54
N GLY A 513 -9.72 6.46 8.75
CA GLY A 513 -9.97 7.42 7.70
C GLY A 513 -10.78 8.61 8.24
N ALA A 514 -10.41 9.81 7.82
CA ALA A 514 -11.07 11.06 8.18
C ALA A 514 -11.26 11.92 6.93
N ILE A 515 -12.46 12.49 6.76
CA ILE A 515 -12.80 13.34 5.63
C ILE A 515 -13.63 14.54 6.10
N ASN A 516 -13.27 15.72 5.61
CA ASN A 516 -14.00 16.95 5.87
C ASN A 516 -15.38 16.94 5.18
N ASN A 517 -16.42 17.30 5.92
CA ASN A 517 -17.82 17.29 5.45
C ASN A 517 -18.11 18.27 4.29
N LYS A 518 -17.14 19.14 3.95
CA LYS A 518 -17.22 19.97 2.73
C LYS A 518 -16.94 19.17 1.46
N VAL A 519 -16.22 18.04 1.54
CA VAL A 519 -15.92 17.19 0.38
C VAL A 519 -17.12 16.30 0.07
N ILE A 520 -17.58 16.32 -1.16
CA ILE A 520 -18.76 15.59 -1.62
C ILE A 520 -18.33 14.48 -2.58
N GLY A 521 -18.96 13.31 -2.48
CA GLY A 521 -18.74 12.17 -3.40
C GLY A 521 -17.50 11.36 -3.11
N ALA A 522 -16.59 11.84 -2.23
CA ALA A 522 -15.42 11.11 -1.79
C ALA A 522 -15.73 10.26 -0.54
N LYS A 523 -14.97 9.16 -0.41
CA LYS A 523 -14.87 8.38 0.83
C LYS A 523 -13.39 8.08 1.08
N THR A 524 -12.98 8.19 2.32
CA THR A 524 -11.65 7.74 2.72
C THR A 524 -11.65 6.22 2.91
N LYS A 525 -10.82 5.51 2.15
CA LYS A 525 -10.75 4.03 2.12
C LYS A 525 -9.42 3.58 1.51
N ASP A 526 -9.03 2.34 1.76
CA ASP A 526 -7.76 1.79 1.29
C ASP A 526 -7.84 1.25 -0.15
N PHE A 527 -8.99 0.74 -0.57
CA PHE A 527 -9.19 0.22 -1.93
C PHE A 527 -10.20 1.06 -2.70
N GLY A 528 -9.90 1.32 -3.96
CA GLY A 528 -10.79 1.98 -4.90
C GLY A 528 -11.14 3.43 -4.54
N MET A 529 -10.35 4.10 -3.71
CA MET A 529 -10.61 5.46 -3.24
C MET A 529 -10.83 6.44 -4.40
N PHE A 530 -10.09 6.30 -5.48
CA PHE A 530 -10.08 7.22 -6.61
C PHE A 530 -10.93 6.76 -7.81
N ILE A 531 -11.67 5.65 -7.71
CA ILE A 531 -12.49 5.12 -8.83
C ILE A 531 -13.47 6.16 -9.38
N ASN A 532 -14.07 6.97 -8.50
CA ASN A 532 -15.03 8.02 -8.84
C ASN A 532 -14.50 9.44 -8.58
N VAL A 533 -13.19 9.65 -8.63
CA VAL A 533 -12.57 10.95 -8.29
C VAL A 533 -13.04 12.11 -9.17
N ASN A 534 -13.46 11.82 -10.40
CA ASN A 534 -14.06 12.81 -11.29
C ASN A 534 -15.43 13.33 -10.80
N GLU A 535 -16.10 12.60 -9.91
CA GLU A 535 -17.37 13.00 -9.31
C GLU A 535 -17.21 13.78 -8.00
N TRP A 536 -15.99 13.82 -7.44
CA TRP A 536 -15.72 14.55 -6.20
C TRP A 536 -15.93 16.04 -6.38
N ASP A 537 -16.54 16.67 -5.36
CA ASP A 537 -16.84 18.11 -5.36
C ASP A 537 -16.57 18.72 -3.99
N VAL A 538 -16.57 20.04 -3.89
CA VAL A 538 -16.41 20.80 -2.64
C VAL A 538 -17.59 21.78 -2.54
N LYS A 539 -18.23 21.85 -1.34
CA LYS A 539 -19.29 22.83 -1.03
C LYS A 539 -18.76 24.24 -1.02
#